data_9388deff9e906ef68cb629f2db904b0f
#
_entry.id   9388deff9e906ef68cb629f2db904b0f
#
_cell.length_a   1.000
_cell.length_b   1.000
_cell.length_c   1.000
_cell.angle_alpha   90.00
_cell.angle_beta   90.00
_cell.angle_gamma   90.00
#
_symmetry.space_group_name_H-M   'P 1'
#
loop_
_entity.id
_entity.type
_entity.pdbx_description
1 polymer ?
#
loop_
_entity_poly.entity_id
_entity_poly.type
_entity_poly.pdbx_seq_one_letter_code
_entity_poly.pdbx_strand_id
1 'polypeptide(L)'
;IFGWDQKKKIATIFLHHLIDGNYRHGKRKIFKDNYTWAFQTIETIKKYNKINWIVKQHPSEYYYHSKFNFSTYVKKIEKEYPHIRLCPTSLNDATIKKFTNIAITSHGTSGVEFPAYGIPSICVEDSFFTGIGCSSQAKNLKHYKLLLSKAHTMTKITKQKIDRAKVFLFIYEILLKNKNL
;
A
#
# COMPACT_ATOMS: atom_id res chain seq x y z
N ILE A 1 -7.83 -15.52 -9.56
CA ILE A 1 -8.38 -14.34 -10.23
C ILE A 1 -7.52 -13.95 -11.43
N PHE A 2 -6.18 -13.99 -11.32
CA PHE A 2 -5.26 -13.51 -12.35
C PHE A 2 -4.51 -14.64 -13.09
N GLY A 3 -4.88 -15.91 -12.93
CA GLY A 3 -4.16 -17.06 -13.49
C GLY A 3 -2.76 -17.26 -12.89
N TRP A 4 -2.49 -16.64 -11.73
CA TRP A 4 -1.22 -16.76 -11.04
C TRP A 4 -1.04 -18.09 -10.28
N ASP A 5 0.21 -18.48 -10.10
CA ASP A 5 0.59 -19.55 -9.19
C ASP A 5 0.12 -19.20 -7.77
N GLN A 6 -0.79 -20.01 -7.23
CA GLN A 6 -1.38 -19.80 -5.89
C GLN A 6 -0.36 -19.95 -4.75
N LYS A 7 0.81 -20.54 -5.00
CA LYS A 7 1.90 -20.64 -4.02
C LYS A 7 2.64 -19.32 -3.82
N LYS A 8 2.58 -18.39 -4.79
CA LYS A 8 3.20 -17.08 -4.67
C LYS A 8 2.32 -16.14 -3.86
N LYS A 9 2.94 -15.45 -2.91
CA LYS A 9 2.28 -14.38 -2.16
C LYS A 9 1.84 -13.25 -3.09
N ILE A 10 0.88 -12.46 -2.63
CA ILE A 10 0.39 -11.27 -3.31
C ILE A 10 0.68 -10.05 -2.45
N ALA A 11 1.39 -9.08 -3.00
CA ALA A 11 1.55 -7.76 -2.42
C ALA A 11 0.64 -6.77 -3.15
N THR A 12 -0.16 -6.02 -2.40
CA THR A 12 -1.06 -5.00 -2.97
C THR A 12 -0.51 -3.61 -2.66
N ILE A 13 -0.26 -2.83 -3.72
CA ILE A 13 0.19 -1.44 -3.65
C ILE A 13 -1.06 -0.56 -3.75
N PHE A 14 -1.36 0.16 -2.68
CA PHE A 14 -2.47 1.10 -2.59
C PHE A 14 -1.98 2.49 -2.97
N LEU A 15 -2.23 2.87 -4.21
CA LEU A 15 -1.85 4.19 -4.72
C LEU A 15 -2.67 5.28 -4.03
N HIS A 16 -2.02 6.41 -3.83
CA HIS A 16 -2.67 7.63 -3.40
C HIS A 16 -3.20 8.42 -4.58
N HIS A 17 -4.11 9.32 -4.27
CA HIS A 17 -4.49 10.38 -5.17
C HIS A 17 -3.26 11.25 -5.49
N LEU A 18 -3.04 11.58 -6.78
CA LEU A 18 -1.82 12.28 -7.20
C LEU A 18 -1.73 13.72 -6.65
N ILE A 19 -2.87 14.32 -6.35
CA ILE A 19 -2.96 15.71 -5.89
C ILE A 19 -3.07 15.80 -4.37
N ASP A 20 -3.49 14.73 -3.68
CA ASP A 20 -3.83 14.78 -2.26
C ASP A 20 -2.63 14.55 -1.34
N GLY A 21 -2.64 15.24 -0.19
CA GLY A 21 -1.90 14.90 1.02
C GLY A 21 -0.40 15.13 1.01
N ASN A 22 0.21 15.65 -0.06
CA ASN A 22 1.67 15.82 -0.14
C ASN A 22 2.27 16.72 0.96
N TYR A 23 1.44 17.47 1.70
CA TYR A 23 1.89 18.43 2.69
C TYR A 23 1.27 18.24 4.09
N ARG A 24 0.34 17.28 4.27
CA ARG A 24 -0.46 17.18 5.50
C ARG A 24 0.08 16.24 6.58
N HIS A 25 0.94 15.29 6.24
CA HIS A 25 1.32 14.22 7.17
C HIS A 25 2.83 14.15 7.36
N GLY A 26 3.30 14.56 8.55
CA GLY A 26 4.64 14.32 9.03
C GLY A 26 5.77 15.13 8.35
N LYS A 27 6.97 14.95 8.87
CA LYS A 27 8.18 15.67 8.42
C LYS A 27 9.02 14.87 7.42
N ARG A 28 8.89 13.53 7.41
CA ARG A 28 9.75 12.68 6.60
C ARG A 28 9.15 12.45 5.23
N LYS A 29 9.87 12.88 4.22
CA LYS A 29 9.60 12.61 2.81
C LYS A 29 10.77 11.85 2.18
N ILE A 30 10.49 10.68 1.61
CA ILE A 30 11.44 9.90 0.82
C ILE A 30 11.29 10.24 -0.65
N PHE A 31 10.07 10.53 -1.08
CA PHE A 31 9.74 10.93 -2.45
C PHE A 31 9.22 12.36 -2.52
N LYS A 32 9.42 12.98 -3.66
CA LYS A 32 8.96 14.36 -3.90
C LYS A 32 7.44 14.49 -3.77
N ASP A 33 6.71 13.51 -4.32
CA ASP A 33 5.26 13.49 -4.40
C ASP A 33 4.73 12.05 -4.60
N ASN A 34 3.41 11.89 -4.54
CA ASN A 34 2.73 10.61 -4.72
C ASN A 34 2.95 10.02 -6.12
N TYR A 35 3.06 10.86 -7.15
CA TYR A 35 3.37 10.41 -8.50
C TYR A 35 4.76 9.77 -8.57
N THR A 36 5.77 10.45 -8.06
CA THR A 36 7.16 9.97 -8.05
C THR A 36 7.28 8.67 -7.26
N TRP A 37 6.61 8.59 -6.10
CA TRP A 37 6.54 7.37 -5.32
C TRP A 37 5.91 6.21 -6.09
N ALA A 38 4.72 6.42 -6.64
CA ALA A 38 3.98 5.39 -7.36
C ALA A 38 4.76 4.90 -8.59
N PHE A 39 5.27 5.82 -9.40
CA PHE A 39 6.05 5.51 -10.60
C PHE A 39 7.31 4.72 -10.24
N GLN A 40 8.14 5.21 -9.31
CA GLN A 40 9.38 4.52 -8.91
C GLN A 40 9.11 3.18 -8.23
N THR A 41 8.01 3.05 -7.50
CA THR A 41 7.59 1.78 -6.91
C THR A 41 7.28 0.76 -7.99
N ILE A 42 6.45 1.13 -8.98
CA ILE A 42 6.07 0.25 -10.08
C ILE A 42 7.30 -0.14 -10.90
N GLU A 43 8.18 0.80 -11.24
CA GLU A 43 9.45 0.50 -11.93
C GLU A 43 10.36 -0.43 -11.12
N THR A 44 10.38 -0.27 -9.80
CA THR A 44 11.20 -1.10 -8.91
C THR A 44 10.73 -2.55 -8.85
N ILE A 45 9.41 -2.78 -8.80
CA ILE A 45 8.85 -4.14 -8.66
C ILE A 45 8.91 -4.98 -9.94
N LYS A 46 9.16 -4.38 -11.10
CA LYS A 46 9.35 -5.11 -12.36
C LYS A 46 10.38 -6.23 -12.25
N LYS A 47 11.43 -6.04 -11.46
CA LYS A 47 12.50 -7.02 -11.23
C LYS A 47 12.23 -8.02 -10.09
N TYR A 48 11.11 -7.90 -9.37
CA TYR A 48 10.82 -8.75 -8.21
C TYR A 48 9.68 -9.74 -8.50
N ASN A 49 9.98 -10.78 -9.27
CA ASN A 49 9.03 -11.79 -9.75
C ASN A 49 8.81 -12.99 -8.81
N LYS A 50 9.45 -13.02 -7.65
CA LYS A 50 9.22 -14.05 -6.60
C LYS A 50 7.89 -13.89 -5.87
N ILE A 51 7.20 -12.78 -6.09
CA ILE A 51 5.91 -12.41 -5.52
C ILE A 51 5.05 -11.78 -6.62
N ASN A 52 3.75 -11.88 -6.50
CA ASN A 52 2.80 -11.21 -7.40
C ASN A 52 2.43 -9.83 -6.84
N TRP A 53 2.27 -8.86 -7.72
CA TRP A 53 2.00 -7.47 -7.35
C TRP A 53 0.67 -7.00 -7.93
N ILE A 54 -0.21 -6.50 -7.07
CA ILE A 54 -1.44 -5.82 -7.48
C ILE A 54 -1.24 -4.32 -7.26
N VAL A 55 -1.50 -3.54 -8.28
CA VAL A 55 -1.53 -2.09 -8.19
C VAL A 55 -2.98 -1.64 -8.11
N LYS A 56 -3.39 -1.12 -6.96
CA LYS A 56 -4.74 -0.60 -6.72
C LYS A 56 -4.72 0.92 -6.82
N GLN A 57 -5.44 1.43 -7.80
CA GLN A 57 -5.64 2.87 -7.96
C GLN A 57 -6.58 3.41 -6.85
N HIS A 58 -6.36 4.64 -6.44
CA HIS A 58 -7.23 5.29 -5.46
C HIS A 58 -8.63 5.51 -6.08
N PRO A 59 -9.72 5.19 -5.36
CA PRO A 59 -11.07 5.32 -5.92
C PRO A 59 -11.41 6.73 -6.43
N SER A 60 -10.93 7.76 -5.73
CA SER A 60 -11.18 9.16 -6.11
C SER A 60 -10.41 9.63 -7.34
N GLU A 61 -9.43 8.87 -7.83
CA GLU A 61 -8.66 9.25 -9.02
C GLU A 61 -9.55 9.44 -10.25
N TYR A 62 -10.69 8.78 -10.29
CA TYR A 62 -11.68 8.94 -11.36
C TYR A 62 -12.27 10.37 -11.44
N TYR A 63 -12.40 11.05 -10.29
CA TYR A 63 -12.99 12.40 -10.23
C TYR A 63 -11.99 13.52 -10.53
N TYR A 64 -10.71 13.22 -10.51
CA TYR A 64 -9.66 14.20 -10.71
C TYR A 64 -8.95 13.90 -12.02
N HIS A 65 -9.20 14.67 -13.05
CA HIS A 65 -8.62 14.54 -14.37
C HIS A 65 -7.09 14.75 -14.34
N SER A 66 -6.35 13.80 -13.74
CA SER A 66 -4.90 13.87 -13.75
C SER A 66 -4.36 13.65 -15.16
N LYS A 67 -3.37 14.44 -15.56
CA LYS A 67 -2.71 14.31 -16.87
C LYS A 67 -2.04 12.94 -17.08
N PHE A 68 -1.77 12.21 -16.00
CA PHE A 68 -1.16 10.88 -16.03
C PHE A 68 -2.12 9.84 -15.48
N ASN A 69 -2.33 8.78 -16.24
CA ASN A 69 -3.23 7.69 -15.86
C ASN A 69 -2.44 6.42 -15.52
N PHE A 70 -2.32 6.13 -14.22
CA PHE A 70 -1.65 4.92 -13.76
C PHE A 70 -2.31 3.62 -14.23
N SER A 71 -3.61 3.58 -14.42
CA SER A 71 -4.28 2.39 -14.95
C SER A 71 -3.78 2.05 -16.35
N THR A 72 -3.70 3.04 -17.23
CA THR A 72 -3.18 2.86 -18.59
C THR A 72 -1.71 2.44 -18.56
N TYR A 73 -0.92 3.04 -17.68
CA TYR A 73 0.49 2.70 -17.51
C TYR A 73 0.68 1.27 -17.02
N VAL A 74 -0.04 0.84 -15.99
CA VAL A 74 0.05 -0.52 -15.45
C VAL A 74 -0.42 -1.55 -16.48
N LYS A 75 -1.50 -1.28 -17.22
CA LYS A 75 -1.98 -2.16 -18.30
C LYS A 75 -0.94 -2.41 -19.41
N LYS A 76 -0.09 -1.43 -19.69
CA LYS A 76 1.05 -1.64 -20.61
C LYS A 76 2.08 -2.59 -19.99
N ILE A 77 2.41 -2.38 -18.72
CA ILE A 77 3.39 -3.18 -17.97
C ILE A 77 2.94 -4.64 -17.82
N GLU A 78 1.67 -4.90 -17.61
CA GLU A 78 1.12 -6.27 -17.45
C GLU A 78 1.47 -7.21 -18.58
N LYS A 79 1.62 -6.68 -19.80
CA LYS A 79 1.95 -7.47 -21.00
C LYS A 79 3.37 -8.03 -20.94
N GLU A 80 4.28 -7.27 -20.36
CA GLU A 80 5.71 -7.59 -20.28
C GLU A 80 6.06 -8.24 -18.94
N TYR A 81 5.37 -7.84 -17.86
CA TYR A 81 5.62 -8.29 -16.49
C TYR A 81 4.39 -9.03 -15.91
N PRO A 82 4.22 -10.33 -16.22
CA PRO A 82 3.02 -11.09 -15.87
C PRO A 82 2.77 -11.23 -14.36
N HIS A 83 3.75 -10.92 -13.52
CA HIS A 83 3.63 -10.89 -12.06
C HIS A 83 3.09 -9.56 -11.50
N ILE A 84 2.80 -8.58 -12.37
CA ILE A 84 2.18 -7.31 -12.00
C ILE A 84 0.79 -7.24 -12.64
N ARG A 85 -0.23 -6.82 -11.90
CA ARG A 85 -1.60 -6.63 -12.41
C ARG A 85 -2.23 -5.36 -11.83
N LEU A 86 -3.02 -4.71 -12.64
CA LEU A 86 -3.94 -3.67 -12.17
C LEU A 86 -5.08 -4.32 -11.37
N CYS A 87 -5.41 -3.75 -10.23
CA CYS A 87 -6.58 -4.17 -9.47
C CYS A 87 -7.86 -3.87 -10.26
N PRO A 88 -8.72 -4.85 -10.52
CA PRO A 88 -10.03 -4.58 -11.12
C PRO A 88 -10.86 -3.63 -10.23
N THR A 89 -11.53 -2.67 -10.85
CA THR A 89 -12.37 -1.69 -10.15
C THR A 89 -13.57 -2.33 -9.45
N SER A 90 -14.00 -3.52 -9.91
CA SER A 90 -15.07 -4.32 -9.31
C SER A 90 -14.70 -4.95 -7.96
N LEU A 91 -13.41 -4.99 -7.60
CA LEU A 91 -12.97 -5.56 -6.33
C LEU A 91 -13.05 -4.54 -5.21
N ASN A 92 -13.89 -4.82 -4.23
CA ASN A 92 -13.96 -4.04 -3.00
C ASN A 92 -12.83 -4.38 -2.01
N ASP A 93 -12.61 -3.53 -1.03
CA ASP A 93 -11.51 -3.67 -0.06
C ASP A 93 -11.61 -4.95 0.79
N ALA A 94 -12.82 -5.41 1.11
CA ALA A 94 -13.02 -6.66 1.84
C ALA A 94 -12.53 -7.88 1.04
N THR A 95 -12.79 -7.89 -0.27
CA THR A 95 -12.29 -8.93 -1.17
C THR A 95 -10.77 -8.85 -1.33
N ILE A 96 -10.23 -7.65 -1.49
CA ILE A 96 -8.78 -7.43 -1.62
C ILE A 96 -8.04 -7.92 -0.36
N LYS A 97 -8.58 -7.69 0.83
CA LYS A 97 -8.00 -8.17 2.10
C LYS A 97 -7.85 -9.70 2.14
N LYS A 98 -8.77 -10.46 1.51
CA LYS A 98 -8.76 -11.94 1.55
C LYS A 98 -7.56 -12.56 0.84
N PHE A 99 -7.03 -11.90 -0.19
CA PHE A 99 -5.89 -12.45 -0.97
C PHE A 99 -4.59 -11.66 -0.81
N THR A 100 -4.62 -10.48 -0.20
CA THR A 100 -3.42 -9.67 0.05
C THR A 100 -2.60 -10.29 1.19
N ASN A 101 -1.33 -10.58 0.92
CA ASN A 101 -0.39 -11.05 1.93
C ASN A 101 0.47 -9.91 2.48
N ILE A 102 0.68 -8.83 1.72
CA ILE A 102 1.43 -7.64 2.12
C ILE A 102 0.74 -6.41 1.56
N ALA A 103 0.46 -5.40 2.39
CA ALA A 103 -0.03 -4.11 1.96
C ALA A 103 1.12 -3.12 1.82
N ILE A 104 1.10 -2.31 0.76
CA ILE A 104 2.11 -1.27 0.53
C ILE A 104 1.42 0.04 0.23
N THR A 105 1.81 1.08 0.94
CA THR A 105 1.25 2.42 0.77
C THR A 105 2.32 3.49 1.03
N SER A 106 2.10 4.69 0.53
CA SER A 106 2.92 5.82 0.95
C SER A 106 2.61 6.18 2.41
N HIS A 107 1.39 6.66 2.68
CA HIS A 107 0.94 7.11 3.99
C HIS A 107 -0.54 6.82 4.28
N GLY A 108 -1.20 5.98 3.44
CA GLY A 108 -2.62 5.68 3.53
C GLY A 108 -3.02 4.78 4.69
N THR A 109 -4.31 4.81 5.04
CA THR A 109 -4.90 4.01 6.13
C THR A 109 -4.68 2.51 5.97
N SER A 110 -4.51 2.00 4.75
CA SER A 110 -4.13 0.61 4.51
C SER A 110 -2.86 0.19 5.27
N GLY A 111 -1.96 1.15 5.59
CA GLY A 111 -0.77 0.90 6.39
C GLY A 111 -1.05 0.50 7.84
N VAL A 112 -2.21 0.79 8.39
CA VAL A 112 -2.66 0.37 9.73
C VAL A 112 -3.85 -0.59 9.67
N GLU A 113 -4.73 -0.46 8.68
CA GLU A 113 -5.89 -1.35 8.52
C GLU A 113 -5.47 -2.80 8.26
N PHE A 114 -4.54 -3.05 7.35
CA PHE A 114 -4.08 -4.40 7.04
C PHE A 114 -3.38 -5.07 8.25
N PRO A 115 -2.50 -4.39 9.01
CA PRO A 115 -2.01 -4.89 10.28
C PRO A 115 -3.08 -5.30 11.29
N ALA A 116 -4.21 -4.61 11.38
CA ALA A 116 -5.30 -5.01 12.26
C ALA A 116 -5.91 -6.38 11.88
N TYR A 117 -5.73 -6.82 10.64
CA TYR A 117 -6.10 -8.16 10.15
C TYR A 117 -4.92 -9.16 10.16
N GLY A 118 -3.78 -8.80 10.74
CA GLY A 118 -2.60 -9.66 10.80
C GLY A 118 -1.75 -9.67 9.52
N ILE A 119 -2.05 -8.80 8.57
CA ILE A 119 -1.36 -8.68 7.28
C ILE A 119 -0.25 -7.63 7.43
N PRO A 120 1.04 -7.96 7.18
CA PRO A 120 2.12 -6.99 7.26
C PRO A 120 1.92 -5.85 6.25
N SER A 121 2.36 -4.64 6.62
CA SER A 121 2.37 -3.49 5.75
C SER A 121 3.74 -2.83 5.65
N ILE A 122 4.00 -2.21 4.50
CA ILE A 122 5.15 -1.35 4.25
C ILE A 122 4.61 0.07 4.03
N CYS A 123 5.06 1.01 4.86
CA CYS A 123 4.73 2.42 4.74
C CYS A 123 5.98 3.23 4.40
N VAL A 124 5.84 4.20 3.52
CA VAL A 124 6.98 4.95 2.97
C VAL A 124 7.14 6.29 3.65
N GLU A 125 6.11 7.09 3.64
CA GLU A 125 6.10 8.42 4.24
C GLU A 125 5.50 8.40 5.65
N ASP A 126 5.68 9.49 6.38
CA ASP A 126 5.02 9.66 7.67
C ASP A 126 3.50 9.78 7.49
N SER A 127 2.79 9.22 8.43
CA SER A 127 1.34 9.15 8.47
C SER A 127 0.87 9.42 9.91
N PHE A 128 -0.41 9.69 10.11
CA PHE A 128 -1.00 9.90 11.42
C PHE A 128 -0.89 8.68 12.36
N PHE A 129 -0.56 7.49 11.83
CA PHE A 129 -0.27 6.27 12.61
C PHE A 129 1.23 5.95 12.69
N THR A 130 2.11 6.82 12.21
CA THR A 130 3.57 6.62 12.34
C THR A 130 3.98 6.56 13.81
N GLY A 131 4.85 5.61 14.15
CA GLY A 131 5.31 5.41 15.54
C GLY A 131 4.55 4.36 16.34
N ILE A 132 3.35 3.91 15.90
CA ILE A 132 2.59 2.86 16.60
C ILE A 132 3.32 1.50 16.55
N GLY A 133 4.19 1.31 15.57
CA GLY A 133 4.99 0.09 15.42
C GLY A 133 4.22 -1.11 14.85
N CYS A 134 3.08 -0.90 14.18
CA CYS A 134 2.32 -1.96 13.54
C CYS A 134 2.80 -2.25 12.10
N SER A 135 3.40 -1.28 11.42
CA SER A 135 3.88 -1.36 10.03
C SER A 135 5.41 -1.37 9.94
N SER A 136 5.93 -1.83 8.80
CA SER A 136 7.33 -1.69 8.42
C SER A 136 7.54 -0.33 7.75
N GLN A 137 8.12 0.61 8.49
CA GLN A 137 8.31 1.97 8.03
C GLN A 137 9.64 2.10 7.27
N ALA A 138 9.61 2.58 6.02
CA ALA A 138 10.82 2.87 5.27
C ALA A 138 11.59 4.04 5.91
N LYS A 139 12.91 3.91 6.04
CA LYS A 139 13.77 4.95 6.64
C LYS A 139 14.33 5.91 5.59
N ASN A 140 14.55 5.41 4.39
CA ASN A 140 15.07 6.12 3.22
C ASN A 140 14.80 5.28 1.96
N LEU A 141 15.15 5.80 0.79
CA LEU A 141 14.92 5.12 -0.49
C LEU A 141 15.62 3.74 -0.58
N LYS A 142 16.85 3.63 -0.07
CA LYS A 142 17.59 2.36 -0.07
C LYS A 142 16.87 1.32 0.78
N HIS A 143 16.42 1.71 1.98
CA HIS A 143 15.66 0.83 2.87
C HIS A 143 14.30 0.45 2.28
N TYR A 144 13.60 1.38 1.61
CA TYR A 144 12.35 1.07 0.91
C TYR A 144 12.55 0.00 -0.17
N LYS A 145 13.55 0.18 -1.05
CA LYS A 145 13.88 -0.83 -2.07
C LYS A 145 14.25 -2.18 -1.46
N LEU A 146 14.94 -2.20 -0.33
CA LEU A 146 15.23 -3.42 0.42
C LEU A 146 13.97 -4.09 0.95
N LEU A 147 13.01 -3.33 1.51
CA LEU A 147 11.73 -3.88 1.97
C LEU A 147 10.94 -4.49 0.81
N LEU A 148 10.87 -3.84 -0.34
CA LEU A 148 10.22 -4.38 -1.55
C LEU A 148 10.89 -5.68 -2.01
N SER A 149 12.23 -5.74 -2.06
CA SER A 149 12.96 -6.93 -2.50
C SER A 149 12.74 -8.13 -1.59
N LYS A 150 12.51 -7.88 -0.28
CA LYS A 150 12.24 -8.90 0.73
C LYS A 150 10.75 -9.16 0.97
N ALA A 151 9.84 -8.51 0.26
CA ALA A 151 8.40 -8.66 0.47
C ALA A 151 7.95 -10.14 0.40
N HIS A 152 8.52 -10.93 -0.52
CA HIS A 152 8.21 -12.36 -0.66
C HIS A 152 8.51 -13.19 0.60
N THR A 153 9.42 -12.75 1.47
CA THR A 153 9.79 -13.43 2.72
C THR A 153 8.98 -12.95 3.93
N MET A 154 8.24 -11.85 3.82
CA MET A 154 7.46 -11.32 4.94
C MET A 154 6.41 -12.35 5.41
N THR A 155 6.32 -12.53 6.72
CA THR A 155 5.35 -13.41 7.39
C THR A 155 4.26 -12.61 8.09
N LYS A 156 3.27 -13.31 8.64
CA LYS A 156 2.26 -12.71 9.51
C LYS A 156 2.93 -11.95 10.65
N ILE A 157 2.36 -10.83 11.04
CA ILE A 157 2.85 -10.00 12.13
C ILE A 157 2.43 -10.57 13.50
N THR A 158 3.12 -10.17 14.55
CA THR A 158 2.84 -10.61 15.92
C THR A 158 1.51 -10.09 16.43
N LYS A 159 0.91 -10.81 17.40
CA LYS A 159 -0.32 -10.39 18.06
C LYS A 159 -0.20 -8.96 18.63
N GLN A 160 0.93 -8.61 19.23
CA GLN A 160 1.15 -7.27 19.76
C GLN A 160 1.00 -6.18 18.67
N LYS A 161 1.51 -6.40 17.46
CA LYS A 161 1.36 -5.45 16.34
C LYS A 161 -0.09 -5.36 15.87
N ILE A 162 -0.80 -6.49 15.85
CA ILE A 162 -2.22 -6.55 15.51
C ILE A 162 -3.03 -5.73 16.53
N ASP A 163 -2.80 -5.96 17.81
CA ASP A 163 -3.52 -5.29 18.90
C ASP A 163 -3.27 -3.77 18.86
N ARG A 164 -2.02 -3.32 18.65
CA ARG A 164 -1.69 -1.90 18.47
C ARG A 164 -2.46 -1.27 17.31
N ALA A 165 -2.53 -1.96 16.17
CA ALA A 165 -3.27 -1.46 15.01
C ALA A 165 -4.79 -1.37 15.29
N LYS A 166 -5.36 -2.38 15.96
CA LYS A 166 -6.78 -2.39 16.34
C LYS A 166 -7.12 -1.28 17.32
N VAL A 167 -6.32 -1.12 18.38
CA VAL A 167 -6.53 -0.06 19.39
C VAL A 167 -6.45 1.31 18.72
N PHE A 168 -5.48 1.51 17.85
CA PHE A 168 -5.34 2.76 17.13
C PHE A 168 -6.56 3.05 16.24
N LEU A 169 -7.03 2.08 15.45
CA LEU A 169 -8.20 2.25 14.60
C LEU A 169 -9.45 2.52 15.42
N PHE A 170 -9.63 1.84 16.56
CA PHE A 170 -10.74 2.08 17.47
C PHE A 170 -10.75 3.53 17.98
N ILE A 171 -9.60 4.01 18.47
CA ILE A 171 -9.46 5.40 18.93
C ILE A 171 -9.71 6.38 17.78
N TYR A 172 -9.14 6.12 16.61
CA TYR A 172 -9.27 6.99 15.44
C TYR A 172 -10.72 7.08 14.96
N GLU A 173 -11.44 5.95 14.87
CA GLU A 173 -12.82 5.92 14.40
C GLU A 173 -13.79 6.52 15.43
N ILE A 174 -13.62 6.23 16.72
CA ILE A 174 -14.55 6.67 17.76
C ILE A 174 -14.26 8.09 18.23
N LEU A 175 -13.00 8.42 18.52
CA LEU A 175 -12.68 9.71 19.13
C LEU A 175 -12.47 10.82 18.11
N LEU A 176 -12.00 10.52 16.91
CA LEU A 176 -11.68 11.55 15.91
C LEU A 176 -12.75 11.75 14.84
N LYS A 177 -13.57 10.73 14.57
CA LYS A 177 -14.71 10.84 13.64
C LYS A 177 -16.02 11.21 14.30
N ASN A 178 -16.26 10.77 15.52
CA ASN A 178 -17.44 11.17 16.29
C ASN A 178 -17.19 12.55 16.94
N LYS A 179 -17.45 13.60 16.20
CA LYS A 179 -17.41 14.99 16.71
C LYS A 179 -18.55 15.34 17.69
N ASN A 180 -19.32 14.35 18.12
CA ASN A 180 -20.51 14.51 19.00
C ASN A 180 -20.30 13.88 20.39
N LEU A 181 -19.05 13.75 20.84
CA LEU A 181 -18.74 13.43 22.25
C LEU A 181 -18.19 14.67 22.93
#